data_2a5f19ffd18020b54cc32cf62d70b47e
#
_entry.id   2a5f19ffd18020b54cc32cf62d70b47e
#
_cell.length_a   1.000
_cell.length_b   1.000
_cell.length_c   1.000
_cell.angle_alpha   90.00
_cell.angle_beta   90.00
_cell.angle_gamma   90.00
#
_symmetry.space_group_name_H-M   'P 1'
#
loop_
_entity.id
_entity.type
_entity.pdbx_description
1 polymer ?
#
loop_
_entity_poly.entity_id
_entity_poly.type
_entity_poly.pdbx_seq_one_letter_code
_entity_poly.pdbx_strand_id
1 'polypeptide(L)'
;MSNFNVDQLLRAMVSHKASDLHLISRSKPLIRLDGKLKPVNLPELEGKDIEEMCFPLITAKQKQHYEDFGELDFSFEIHGVARFRANFYHAMGDMAAAFRTIPVEIPSLDDLGAPSVYKKLIKREKGIILVTGYWIGEIYNTCRYAQ
;
A
#
# COMPACT_ATOMS: atom_id res chain seq x y z
N MET A 1 24.96 -8.09 3.63
CA MET A 1 23.88 -8.84 2.94
C MET A 1 22.74 -8.99 3.93
N SER A 2 21.73 -8.15 3.83
CA SER A 2 20.53 -8.29 4.66
C SER A 2 19.76 -9.53 4.22
N ASN A 3 19.64 -10.51 5.10
CA ASN A 3 19.00 -11.81 4.83
C ASN A 3 17.46 -11.71 4.82
N PHE A 4 16.90 -10.51 4.57
CA PHE A 4 15.46 -10.26 4.64
C PHE A 4 14.87 -10.09 3.24
N ASN A 5 13.83 -10.86 2.98
CA ASN A 5 13.06 -10.78 1.74
C ASN A 5 11.83 -9.89 1.99
N VAL A 6 11.53 -8.99 1.04
CA VAL A 6 10.33 -8.15 1.10
C VAL A 6 9.04 -8.98 1.21
N ASP A 7 8.97 -10.17 0.60
CA ASP A 7 7.83 -11.08 0.73
C ASP A 7 7.55 -11.45 2.20
N GLN A 8 8.59 -11.72 2.99
CA GLN A 8 8.45 -12.02 4.42
C GLN A 8 7.92 -10.81 5.20
N LEU A 9 8.39 -9.60 4.88
CA LEU A 9 7.91 -8.36 5.50
C LEU A 9 6.44 -8.10 5.18
N LEU A 10 6.03 -8.32 3.93
CA LEU A 10 4.66 -8.15 3.49
C LEU A 10 3.71 -9.16 4.13
N ARG A 11 4.14 -10.42 4.27
CA ARG A 11 3.38 -11.45 5.01
C ARG A 11 3.24 -11.10 6.48
N ALA A 12 4.33 -10.66 7.12
CA ALA A 12 4.30 -10.20 8.51
C ALA A 12 3.38 -8.99 8.68
N MET A 13 3.43 -8.01 7.75
CA MET A 13 2.54 -6.86 7.72
C MET A 13 1.06 -7.29 7.73
N VAL A 14 0.67 -8.22 6.87
CA VAL A 14 -0.72 -8.73 6.80
C VAL A 14 -1.10 -9.46 8.08
N SER A 15 -0.22 -10.34 8.62
CA SER A 15 -0.49 -11.11 9.84
C SER A 15 -0.70 -10.21 11.06
N HIS A 16 -0.03 -9.05 11.10
CA HIS A 16 -0.17 -8.05 12.16
C HIS A 16 -1.26 -7.00 11.88
N LYS A 17 -2.01 -7.16 10.78
CA LYS A 17 -3.04 -6.21 10.34
C LYS A 17 -2.51 -4.78 10.15
N ALA A 18 -1.26 -4.65 9.74
CA ALA A 18 -0.68 -3.36 9.39
C ALA A 18 -1.20 -2.90 8.04
N SER A 19 -1.47 -1.60 7.90
CA SER A 19 -1.97 -1.00 6.65
C SER A 19 -0.88 -0.69 5.65
N ASP A 20 0.29 -0.24 6.13
CA ASP A 20 1.40 0.20 5.29
C ASP A 20 2.74 -0.36 5.80
N LEU A 21 3.67 -0.58 4.87
CA LEU A 21 5.09 -0.84 5.10
C LEU A 21 5.89 0.21 4.34
N HIS A 22 6.83 0.85 5.02
CA HIS A 22 7.74 1.83 4.44
C HIS A 22 9.19 1.35 4.59
N LEU A 23 9.91 1.35 3.49
CA LEU A 23 11.35 1.08 3.41
C LEU A 23 12.04 2.36 2.97
N ILE A 24 12.90 2.91 3.82
CA ILE A 24 13.61 4.17 3.58
C ILE A 24 15.07 3.93 3.98
N SER A 25 16.01 4.42 3.17
CA SER A 25 17.45 4.34 3.44
C SER A 25 17.81 4.98 4.78
N ARG A 26 18.77 4.39 5.47
CA ARG A 26 19.25 4.81 6.80
C ARG A 26 18.17 4.78 7.88
N SER A 27 17.18 3.91 7.71
CA SER A 27 16.10 3.71 8.66
C SER A 27 15.75 2.24 8.77
N LYS A 28 15.21 1.86 9.92
CA LYS A 28 14.56 0.57 10.09
C LYS A 28 13.28 0.54 9.26
N PRO A 29 12.87 -0.62 8.71
CA PRO A 29 11.55 -0.75 8.13
C PRO A 29 10.46 -0.27 9.09
N LEU A 30 9.51 0.51 8.59
CA LEU A 30 8.40 1.06 9.37
C LEU A 30 7.10 0.45 8.93
N ILE A 31 6.28 0.01 9.86
CA ILE A 31 4.90 -0.44 9.60
C ILE A 31 3.89 0.50 10.25
N ARG A 32 2.73 0.63 9.61
CA ARG A 32 1.61 1.38 10.18
C ARG A 32 0.63 0.44 10.85
N LEU A 33 0.54 0.54 12.17
CA LEU A 33 -0.41 -0.18 13.01
C LEU A 33 -1.34 0.82 13.71
N ASP A 34 -2.65 0.66 13.55
CA ASP A 34 -3.65 1.54 14.16
C ASP A 34 -3.36 3.03 13.92
N GLY A 35 -3.01 3.37 12.67
CA GLY A 35 -2.69 4.73 12.24
C GLY A 35 -1.30 5.25 12.67
N LYS A 36 -0.55 4.52 13.51
CA LYS A 36 0.76 4.94 14.03
C LYS A 36 1.90 4.17 13.33
N LEU A 37 2.93 4.89 12.92
CA LEU A 37 4.16 4.28 12.40
C LEU A 37 4.99 3.71 13.56
N LYS A 38 5.41 2.45 13.41
CA LYS A 38 6.25 1.72 14.36
C LYS A 38 7.42 1.07 13.63
N PRO A 39 8.64 1.16 14.17
CA PRO A 39 9.78 0.47 13.59
C PRO A 39 9.66 -1.04 13.80
N VAL A 40 10.02 -1.79 12.77
CA VAL A 40 10.20 -3.23 12.87
C VAL A 40 11.54 -3.51 13.53
N ASN A 41 11.64 -4.58 14.33
CA ASN A 41 12.89 -4.96 15.00
C ASN A 41 13.87 -5.63 14.03
N LEU A 42 14.33 -4.85 13.06
CA LEU A 42 15.29 -5.21 12.03
C LEU A 42 16.41 -4.14 11.99
N PRO A 43 17.58 -4.45 11.41
CA PRO A 43 18.61 -3.44 11.17
C PRO A 43 18.10 -2.32 10.26
N GLU A 44 18.82 -1.21 10.26
CA GLU A 44 18.63 -0.14 9.29
C GLU A 44 18.98 -0.64 7.89
N LEU A 45 18.24 -0.17 6.89
CA LEU A 45 18.45 -0.51 5.50
C LEU A 45 19.29 0.56 4.80
N GLU A 46 20.18 0.12 3.93
CA GLU A 46 20.84 0.98 2.96
C GLU A 46 20.01 1.03 1.66
N GLY A 47 20.23 2.05 0.82
CA GLY A 47 19.53 2.17 -0.46
C GLY A 47 19.67 0.92 -1.34
N LYS A 48 20.85 0.31 -1.37
CA LYS A 48 21.10 -0.94 -2.10
C LYS A 48 20.31 -2.12 -1.57
N ASP A 49 20.11 -2.22 -0.26
CA ASP A 49 19.29 -3.29 0.32
C ASP A 49 17.85 -3.16 -0.17
N ILE A 50 17.33 -1.94 -0.26
CA ILE A 50 15.97 -1.67 -0.74
C ILE A 50 15.85 -2.04 -2.22
N GLU A 51 16.82 -1.69 -3.05
CA GLU A 51 16.86 -2.07 -4.47
C GLU A 51 16.88 -3.60 -4.64
N GLU A 52 17.77 -4.29 -3.92
CA GLU A 52 17.89 -5.75 -3.96
C GLU A 52 16.59 -6.45 -3.52
N MET A 53 15.88 -5.89 -2.54
CA MET A 53 14.61 -6.41 -2.05
C MET A 53 13.45 -6.13 -3.00
N CYS A 54 13.41 -4.96 -3.65
CA CYS A 54 12.24 -4.46 -4.38
C CYS A 54 12.27 -4.79 -5.87
N PHE A 55 13.43 -4.78 -6.53
CA PHE A 55 13.51 -5.05 -7.97
C PHE A 55 13.00 -6.43 -8.40
N PRO A 56 13.12 -7.51 -7.60
CA PRO A 56 12.49 -8.78 -7.96
C PRO A 56 10.96 -8.76 -8.06
N LEU A 57 10.29 -7.72 -7.53
CA LEU A 57 8.83 -7.57 -7.61
C LEU A 57 8.33 -6.98 -8.92
N ILE A 58 9.22 -6.43 -9.74
CA ILE A 58 8.88 -5.67 -10.94
C ILE A 58 9.47 -6.29 -12.20
N THR A 59 8.82 -6.03 -13.32
CA THR A 59 9.30 -6.43 -14.64
C THR A 59 10.44 -5.53 -15.12
N ALA A 60 11.23 -6.00 -16.09
CA ALA A 60 12.30 -5.20 -16.69
C ALA A 60 11.79 -3.86 -17.26
N LYS A 61 10.59 -3.84 -17.85
CA LYS A 61 9.97 -2.60 -18.36
C LYS A 61 9.62 -1.61 -17.24
N GLN A 62 9.12 -2.11 -16.12
CA GLN A 62 8.82 -1.27 -14.95
C GLN A 62 10.10 -0.76 -14.30
N LYS A 63 11.15 -1.58 -14.25
CA LYS A 63 12.46 -1.13 -13.76
C LYS A 63 13.01 -0.01 -14.61
N GLN A 64 12.99 -0.13 -15.94
CA GLN A 64 13.41 0.93 -16.85
C GLN A 64 12.60 2.21 -16.63
N HIS A 65 11.27 2.09 -16.46
CA HIS A 65 10.43 3.24 -16.16
C HIS A 65 10.84 3.95 -14.86
N TYR A 66 11.13 3.15 -13.80
CA TYR A 66 11.60 3.72 -12.53
C TYR A 66 12.96 4.43 -12.69
N GLU A 67 13.88 3.86 -13.47
CA GLU A 67 15.19 4.45 -13.74
C GLU A 67 15.06 5.77 -14.55
N ASP A 68 14.11 5.85 -15.48
CA ASP A 68 13.88 7.03 -16.32
C ASP A 68 13.16 8.18 -15.58
N PHE A 69 12.17 7.85 -14.75
CA PHE A 69 11.27 8.85 -14.13
C PHE A 69 11.45 9.02 -12.62
N GLY A 70 12.17 8.12 -11.95
CA GLY A 70 12.42 8.18 -10.50
C GLY A 70 11.24 7.78 -9.63
N GLU A 71 10.15 7.31 -10.24
CA GLU A 71 8.96 6.83 -9.53
C GLU A 71 8.29 5.67 -10.27
N LEU A 72 7.63 4.79 -9.53
CA LEU A 72 6.84 3.70 -10.08
C LEU A 72 5.70 3.33 -9.13
N ASP A 73 4.46 3.48 -9.59
CA ASP A 73 3.27 3.02 -8.86
C ASP A 73 2.69 1.79 -9.59
N PHE A 74 2.52 0.69 -8.85
CA PHE A 74 1.98 -0.54 -9.41
C PHE A 74 1.24 -1.35 -8.34
N SER A 75 0.52 -2.37 -8.78
CA SER A 75 -0.11 -3.32 -7.87
C SER A 75 0.31 -4.74 -8.22
N PHE A 76 0.46 -5.57 -7.20
CA PHE A 76 0.77 -6.99 -7.33
C PHE A 76 0.04 -7.79 -6.26
N GLU A 77 0.05 -9.10 -6.42
CA GLU A 77 -0.60 -10.02 -5.48
C GLU A 77 0.41 -11.06 -5.00
N ILE A 78 0.40 -11.30 -3.70
CA ILE A 78 1.05 -12.49 -3.13
C ILE A 78 -0.07 -13.52 -2.92
N HIS A 79 -0.04 -14.56 -3.74
CA HIS A 79 -1.07 -15.59 -3.74
C HIS A 79 -1.30 -16.18 -2.33
N GLY A 80 -2.57 -16.24 -1.92
CA GLY A 80 -2.97 -16.72 -0.60
C GLY A 80 -2.66 -15.78 0.58
N VAL A 81 -2.21 -14.53 0.31
CA VAL A 81 -1.91 -13.54 1.35
C VAL A 81 -2.75 -12.29 1.19
N ALA A 82 -2.41 -11.46 0.20
CA ALA A 82 -3.14 -10.22 -0.07
C ALA A 82 -2.70 -9.61 -1.40
N ARG A 83 -3.46 -8.64 -1.86
CA ARG A 83 -3.07 -7.73 -2.92
C ARG A 83 -2.45 -6.48 -2.32
N PHE A 84 -1.43 -5.96 -2.99
CA PHE A 84 -0.67 -4.78 -2.53
C PHE A 84 -0.63 -3.73 -3.64
N ARG A 85 -0.65 -2.46 -3.23
CA ARG A 85 -0.21 -1.34 -4.03
C ARG A 85 1.18 -0.95 -3.54
N ALA A 86 2.11 -0.82 -4.45
CA ALA A 86 3.48 -0.41 -4.18
C ALA A 86 3.78 0.89 -4.92
N ASN A 87 4.48 1.78 -4.24
CA ASN A 87 5.06 2.97 -4.83
C ASN A 87 6.56 2.98 -4.53
N PHE A 88 7.37 3.00 -5.57
CA PHE A 88 8.82 3.18 -5.50
C PHE A 88 9.16 4.62 -5.86
N TYR A 89 10.01 5.25 -5.12
CA TYR A 89 10.38 6.66 -5.30
C TYR A 89 11.80 6.92 -4.77
N HIS A 90 12.34 8.10 -5.05
CA HIS A 90 13.61 8.52 -4.47
C HIS A 90 13.40 9.34 -3.21
N ALA A 91 14.13 9.02 -2.16
CA ALA A 91 14.20 9.78 -0.92
C ALA A 91 15.67 9.94 -0.50
N MET A 92 16.09 11.18 -0.29
CA MET A 92 17.48 11.52 0.12
C MET A 92 18.56 10.97 -0.84
N GLY A 93 18.24 10.83 -2.12
CA GLY A 93 19.16 10.32 -3.16
C GLY A 93 19.15 8.80 -3.33
N ASP A 94 18.51 8.06 -2.46
CA ASP A 94 18.39 6.60 -2.49
C ASP A 94 16.97 6.15 -2.87
N MET A 95 16.83 4.88 -3.26
CA MET A 95 15.52 4.26 -3.44
C MET A 95 14.76 4.17 -2.11
N ALA A 96 13.48 4.45 -2.16
CA ALA A 96 12.52 4.20 -1.09
C ALA A 96 11.31 3.48 -1.65
N ALA A 97 10.62 2.71 -0.80
CA ALA A 97 9.42 1.97 -1.19
C ALA A 97 8.33 2.07 -0.13
N ALA A 98 7.10 2.25 -0.58
CA ALA A 98 5.92 2.18 0.26
C ALA A 98 4.97 1.11 -0.28
N PHE A 99 4.49 0.24 0.60
CA PHE A 99 3.53 -0.81 0.27
C PHE A 99 2.28 -0.61 1.10
N ARG A 100 1.13 -0.75 0.45
CA ARG A 100 -0.18 -0.71 1.10
C ARG A 100 -0.95 -2.01 0.83
N THR A 101 -1.53 -2.59 1.86
CA THR A 101 -2.44 -3.74 1.70
C THR A 101 -3.75 -3.28 1.08
N ILE A 102 -4.20 -3.96 0.04
CA ILE A 102 -5.53 -3.78 -0.53
C ILE A 102 -6.41 -4.90 0.05
N PRO A 103 -7.42 -4.58 0.86
CA PRO A 103 -8.33 -5.59 1.40
C PRO A 103 -8.99 -6.39 0.28
N VAL A 104 -9.00 -7.70 0.41
CA VAL A 104 -9.69 -8.61 -0.55
C VAL A 104 -11.20 -8.55 -0.31
N GLU A 105 -11.60 -8.49 0.95
CA GLU A 105 -12.99 -8.33 1.34
C GLU A 105 -13.34 -6.84 1.43
N ILE A 106 -14.31 -6.44 0.63
CA ILE A 106 -14.84 -5.08 0.65
C ILE A 106 -15.94 -5.05 1.71
N PRO A 107 -15.79 -4.28 2.80
CA PRO A 107 -16.83 -4.17 3.82
C PRO A 107 -18.11 -3.60 3.21
N SER A 108 -19.26 -4.10 3.65
CA SER A 108 -20.56 -3.59 3.23
C SER A 108 -20.80 -2.17 3.81
N LEU A 109 -21.73 -1.43 3.23
CA LEU A 109 -22.12 -0.13 3.76
C LEU A 109 -22.64 -0.22 5.21
N ASP A 110 -23.20 -1.36 5.60
CA ASP A 110 -23.66 -1.59 6.97
C ASP A 110 -22.49 -1.79 7.93
N ASP A 111 -21.47 -2.56 7.51
CA ASP A 111 -20.24 -2.77 8.30
C ASP A 111 -19.46 -1.46 8.50
N LEU A 112 -19.56 -0.56 7.53
CA LEU A 112 -18.97 0.77 7.60
C LEU A 112 -19.81 1.76 8.41
N GLY A 113 -21.00 1.36 8.91
CA GLY A 113 -21.91 2.26 9.60
C GLY A 113 -22.44 3.40 8.72
N ALA A 114 -22.43 3.20 7.40
CA ALA A 114 -22.78 4.26 6.46
C ALA A 114 -24.28 4.59 6.53
N PRO A 115 -24.67 5.88 6.46
CA PRO A 115 -26.08 6.28 6.43
C PRO A 115 -26.85 5.61 5.30
N SER A 116 -28.09 5.23 5.57
CA SER A 116 -28.97 4.52 4.60
C SER A 116 -29.19 5.29 3.29
N VAL A 117 -28.98 6.60 3.28
CA VAL A 117 -29.03 7.44 2.09
C VAL A 117 -28.02 6.98 1.01
N TYR A 118 -26.86 6.46 1.41
CA TYR A 118 -25.86 5.98 0.44
C TYR A 118 -26.38 4.77 -0.34
N LYS A 119 -27.13 3.84 0.29
CA LYS A 119 -27.77 2.72 -0.39
C LYS A 119 -28.78 3.15 -1.46
N LYS A 120 -29.41 4.34 -1.28
CA LYS A 120 -30.32 4.91 -2.28
C LYS A 120 -29.56 5.62 -3.40
N LEU A 121 -28.44 6.28 -3.07
CA LEU A 121 -27.63 7.04 -4.02
C LEU A 121 -26.91 6.11 -5.01
N ILE A 122 -26.32 5.01 -4.55
CA ILE A 122 -25.60 4.06 -5.42
C ILE A 122 -26.52 3.33 -6.42
N LYS A 123 -27.84 3.33 -6.20
CA LYS A 123 -28.82 2.74 -7.13
C LYS A 123 -29.21 3.69 -8.27
N ARG A 124 -28.68 4.90 -8.30
CA ARG A 124 -28.98 5.86 -9.38
C ARG A 124 -28.13 5.56 -10.60
N GLU A 125 -28.77 5.44 -11.77
CA GLU A 125 -28.12 5.07 -13.02
C GLU A 125 -27.29 6.21 -13.65
N LYS A 126 -27.53 7.45 -13.23
CA LYS A 126 -26.86 8.64 -13.80
C LYS A 126 -26.51 9.64 -12.71
N GLY A 127 -25.35 10.29 -12.87
CA GLY A 127 -24.87 11.35 -11.99
C GLY A 127 -23.48 11.07 -11.43
N ILE A 128 -22.95 12.03 -10.71
CA ILE A 128 -21.66 11.94 -9.98
C ILE A 128 -21.97 12.14 -8.49
N ILE A 129 -21.43 11.28 -7.65
CA ILE A 129 -21.50 11.42 -6.20
C ILE A 129 -20.09 11.74 -5.71
N LEU A 130 -19.93 12.94 -5.14
CA LEU A 130 -18.67 13.37 -4.54
C LEU A 130 -18.78 13.22 -3.03
N VAL A 131 -17.90 12.41 -2.45
CA VAL A 131 -17.76 12.28 -1.00
C VAL A 131 -16.55 13.12 -0.58
N THR A 132 -16.80 14.17 0.18
CA THR A 132 -15.76 15.05 0.70
C THR A 132 -15.84 15.12 2.21
N GLY A 133 -14.72 15.33 2.88
CA GLY A 133 -14.71 15.43 4.33
C GLY A 133 -13.35 15.82 4.88
N TYR A 134 -13.32 16.27 6.11
CA TYR A 134 -12.10 16.43 6.87
C TYR A 134 -11.53 15.04 7.18
N TRP A 135 -10.22 14.88 7.01
CA TRP A 135 -9.49 13.64 7.15
C TRP A 135 -9.64 13.08 8.59
N ILE A 136 -10.52 12.14 8.77
CA ILE A 136 -10.61 11.32 9.99
C ILE A 136 -10.84 9.88 9.55
N GLY A 137 -9.76 9.11 9.45
CA GLY A 137 -9.80 7.67 9.16
C GLY A 137 -9.83 7.31 7.68
N GLU A 138 -9.61 6.04 7.42
CA GLU A 138 -9.50 5.46 6.10
C GLU A 138 -10.81 5.60 5.32
N ILE A 139 -10.82 6.44 4.29
CA ILE A 139 -11.86 6.39 3.27
C ILE A 139 -11.52 5.19 2.39
N TYR A 140 -12.15 4.06 2.63
CA TYR A 140 -12.14 2.96 1.69
C TYR A 140 -12.73 3.46 0.36
N ASN A 141 -12.00 3.25 -0.72
CA ASN A 141 -12.32 3.70 -2.06
C ASN A 141 -13.67 3.10 -2.50
N THR A 142 -14.76 3.78 -2.23
CA THR A 142 -16.13 3.42 -2.63
C THR A 142 -16.37 3.54 -4.14
N CYS A 143 -15.35 3.93 -4.93
CA CYS A 143 -15.45 4.08 -6.38
C CYS A 143 -15.57 2.76 -7.17
N ARG A 144 -15.60 1.59 -6.54
CA ARG A 144 -15.73 0.31 -7.25
C ARG A 144 -17.17 -0.22 -7.42
N TYR A 145 -18.17 0.51 -6.97
CA TYR A 145 -19.57 0.06 -7.03
C TYR A 145 -20.37 0.61 -8.22
N ALA A 146 -19.71 1.18 -9.23
CA ALA A 146 -20.36 1.67 -10.43
C ALA A 146 -19.90 0.88 -11.67
N GLN A 147 -20.06 -0.44 -11.65
CA GLN A 147 -20.14 -1.29 -12.87
C GLN A 147 -21.30 -2.24 -12.74
#